data_ba5c860c2a2ba988bd28de4a752baea5
#
_entry.id   ba5c860c2a2ba988bd28de4a752baea5
#
_cell.length_a   1.000
_cell.length_b   1.000
_cell.length_c   1.000
_cell.angle_alpha   90.00
_cell.angle_beta   90.00
_cell.angle_gamma   90.00
#
_symmetry.space_group_name_H-M   'P 1'
#
loop_
_entity.id
_entity.type
_entity.pdbx_description
1 polymer ?
#
loop_
_entity_poly.entity_id
_entity_poly.type
_entity_poly.pdbx_seq_one_letter_code
_entity_poly.pdbx_strand_id
1 'polypeptide(L)'
;MCIRDSVWLDGYKPEPFLRSKVKVTTDSTPPNWSFDGSSTLQAEGGSSDCLLLPVNEYTNPLYGDKLVMCQVQTGEHETHPTNTRAAAAEVASDEWWFGFEQEYFLTNPDGTILGWEDGIPEKPQGEYYCGVGAANVKGRDISEAHLEACLEAGIELTGTNAEVALGQWEYQCLGKGIKAGDDLWMSRYLLHKVAEDFDVSVNIHPKPQSGDWNGSGMHTNFSNKEMRENGTEELYTKMCDKLGEVHQDAIANYGSDNDQRLTGLHETQKITDFSYGVSDRGASIRIPIYTVEHNWNGYLEDRRPASNADPYKIINHIVGTLTK
;
A
#
# COMPACT_ATOMS: atom_id res chain seq x y z
N MET A 1 9.59 -31.97 -2.80
CA MET A 1 8.25 -31.34 -2.67
C MET A 1 8.47 -29.92 -2.21
N CYS A 2 7.77 -28.99 -2.83
CA CYS A 2 7.83 -27.57 -2.47
C CYS A 2 6.49 -27.13 -1.90
N ILE A 3 6.52 -26.29 -0.88
CA ILE A 3 5.35 -25.64 -0.29
C ILE A 3 5.26 -24.24 -0.89
N ARG A 4 4.12 -23.95 -1.54
CA ARG A 4 3.87 -22.66 -2.19
C ARG A 4 2.60 -22.06 -1.64
N ASP A 5 2.71 -20.86 -1.09
CA ASP A 5 1.58 -20.10 -0.59
C ASP A 5 1.16 -19.08 -1.65
N SER A 6 0.03 -19.34 -2.31
CA SER A 6 -0.53 -18.47 -3.34
C SER A 6 -1.37 -17.39 -2.69
N VAL A 7 -1.03 -16.13 -2.97
CA VAL A 7 -1.67 -14.92 -2.40
C VAL A 7 -2.37 -14.15 -3.52
N TRP A 8 -3.62 -13.75 -3.29
CA TRP A 8 -4.40 -12.97 -4.26
C TRP A 8 -5.37 -12.00 -3.57
N LEU A 9 -6.00 -11.13 -4.36
CA LEU A 9 -7.01 -10.19 -3.91
C LEU A 9 -8.41 -10.72 -4.27
N ASP A 10 -9.34 -10.62 -3.33
CA ASP A 10 -10.73 -11.03 -3.53
C ASP A 10 -11.61 -9.96 -4.22
N GLY A 11 -12.92 -10.20 -4.26
CA GLY A 11 -13.91 -9.31 -4.87
C GLY A 11 -14.69 -8.44 -3.89
N TYR A 12 -14.34 -8.43 -2.62
CA TYR A 12 -15.03 -7.63 -1.61
C TYR A 12 -14.91 -6.13 -1.89
N LYS A 13 -15.87 -5.37 -1.40
CA LYS A 13 -15.98 -3.91 -1.56
C LYS A 13 -16.13 -3.26 -0.17
N PRO A 14 -15.68 -2.01 0.02
CA PRO A 14 -15.10 -1.11 -0.98
C PRO A 14 -13.67 -1.50 -1.41
N GLU A 15 -12.88 -2.12 -0.53
CA GLU A 15 -11.52 -2.56 -0.83
C GLU A 15 -11.42 -4.09 -0.77
N PRO A 16 -10.55 -4.71 -1.57
CA PRO A 16 -10.35 -6.15 -1.56
C PRO A 16 -9.60 -6.60 -0.31
N PHE A 17 -9.87 -7.83 0.14
CA PHE A 17 -9.05 -8.51 1.14
C PHE A 17 -8.02 -9.42 0.48
N LEU A 18 -6.89 -9.58 1.18
CA LEU A 18 -5.90 -10.59 0.85
C LEU A 18 -6.43 -11.98 1.17
N ARG A 19 -6.19 -12.91 0.27
CA ARG A 19 -6.49 -14.34 0.44
C ARG A 19 -5.22 -15.14 0.20
N SER A 20 -5.10 -16.27 0.89
CA SER A 20 -4.01 -17.19 0.64
C SER A 20 -4.46 -18.64 0.67
N LYS A 21 -3.71 -19.49 -0.05
CA LYS A 21 -3.97 -20.92 -0.16
C LYS A 21 -2.67 -21.66 -0.45
N VAL A 22 -2.33 -22.62 0.38
CA VAL A 22 -1.09 -23.38 0.28
C VAL A 22 -1.22 -24.56 -0.68
N LYS A 23 -0.26 -24.71 -1.59
CA LYS A 23 -0.11 -25.86 -2.47
C LYS A 23 1.20 -26.58 -2.21
N VAL A 24 1.12 -27.91 -2.08
CA VAL A 24 2.30 -28.78 -2.08
C VAL A 24 2.46 -29.36 -3.48
N THR A 25 3.62 -29.16 -4.09
CA THR A 25 3.90 -29.59 -5.46
C THR A 25 5.32 -30.12 -5.62
N THR A 26 5.58 -30.88 -6.68
CA THR A 26 6.94 -31.29 -7.12
C THR A 26 7.46 -30.34 -8.22
N ASP A 27 6.63 -29.44 -8.73
CA ASP A 27 6.98 -28.55 -9.82
C ASP A 27 7.98 -27.49 -9.34
N SER A 28 8.97 -27.22 -10.16
CA SER A 28 9.97 -26.18 -9.90
C SER A 28 9.41 -24.75 -10.05
N THR A 29 8.40 -24.59 -10.90
CA THR A 29 7.68 -23.32 -11.12
C THR A 29 6.29 -23.40 -10.50
N PRO A 30 5.73 -22.28 -10.01
CA PRO A 30 4.36 -22.24 -9.51
C PRO A 30 3.38 -22.57 -10.65
N PRO A 31 2.56 -23.63 -10.51
CA PRO A 31 1.54 -23.91 -11.49
C PRO A 31 0.34 -22.96 -11.33
N ASN A 32 -0.40 -22.75 -12.41
CA ASN A 32 -1.73 -22.17 -12.32
C ASN A 32 -2.59 -23.03 -11.39
N TRP A 33 -3.47 -22.39 -10.65
CA TRP A 33 -4.35 -23.09 -9.74
C TRP A 33 -5.76 -22.52 -9.81
N SER A 34 -6.74 -23.20 -9.21
CA SER A 34 -8.12 -22.75 -9.12
C SER A 34 -8.55 -22.58 -7.66
N PHE A 35 -9.58 -21.77 -7.46
CA PHE A 35 -10.25 -21.59 -6.18
C PHE A 35 -11.75 -21.32 -6.38
N ASP A 36 -12.52 -21.45 -5.30
CA ASP A 36 -13.95 -21.15 -5.31
C ASP A 36 -14.18 -19.64 -5.24
N GLY A 37 -14.43 -19.03 -6.40
CA GLY A 37 -14.71 -17.60 -6.52
C GLY A 37 -16.02 -17.17 -5.84
N SER A 38 -16.97 -18.08 -5.61
CA SER A 38 -18.21 -17.76 -4.90
C SER A 38 -17.97 -17.39 -3.43
N SER A 39 -16.96 -18.00 -2.82
CA SER A 39 -16.54 -17.70 -1.43
C SER A 39 -15.75 -16.40 -1.29
N THR A 40 -15.37 -15.76 -2.39
CA THR A 40 -14.57 -14.53 -2.45
C THR A 40 -15.26 -13.38 -3.19
N LEU A 41 -16.55 -13.50 -3.48
CA LEU A 41 -17.36 -12.55 -4.27
C LEU A 41 -16.80 -12.29 -5.68
N GLN A 42 -16.22 -13.32 -6.30
CA GLN A 42 -15.63 -13.25 -7.64
C GLN A 42 -16.35 -14.13 -8.67
N ALA A 43 -17.28 -14.97 -8.26
CA ALA A 43 -18.08 -15.81 -9.15
C ALA A 43 -19.46 -16.13 -8.55
N GLU A 44 -20.37 -16.57 -9.43
CA GLU A 44 -21.66 -17.12 -9.02
C GLU A 44 -21.53 -18.61 -8.65
N GLY A 45 -22.33 -19.10 -7.70
CA GLY A 45 -22.24 -20.48 -7.22
C GLY A 45 -22.47 -21.56 -8.28
N GLY A 46 -23.13 -21.23 -9.38
CA GLY A 46 -23.38 -22.17 -10.49
C GLY A 46 -22.18 -22.32 -11.46
N SER A 47 -21.18 -21.40 -11.41
CA SER A 47 -19.92 -21.43 -12.18
C SER A 47 -18.86 -20.76 -11.35
N SER A 48 -18.43 -21.45 -10.27
CA SER A 48 -17.67 -20.80 -9.19
C SER A 48 -16.15 -20.83 -9.37
N ASP A 49 -15.61 -21.57 -10.32
CA ASP A 49 -14.16 -21.67 -10.49
C ASP A 49 -13.57 -20.37 -11.03
N CYS A 50 -12.64 -19.80 -10.25
CA CYS A 50 -11.71 -18.79 -10.70
C CYS A 50 -10.29 -19.34 -10.71
N LEU A 51 -9.42 -18.74 -11.53
CA LEU A 51 -8.05 -19.19 -11.72
C LEU A 51 -7.07 -18.22 -11.09
N LEU A 52 -6.02 -18.78 -10.46
CA LEU A 52 -4.85 -18.06 -9.96
C LEU A 52 -3.73 -18.19 -10.99
N LEU A 53 -3.32 -17.09 -11.56
CA LEU A 53 -2.18 -17.01 -12.47
C LEU A 53 -0.99 -16.40 -11.70
N PRO A 54 0.09 -17.16 -11.45
CA PRO A 54 1.30 -16.66 -10.82
C PRO A 54 1.91 -15.48 -11.59
N VAL A 55 2.26 -14.40 -10.89
CA VAL A 55 2.85 -13.20 -11.50
C VAL A 55 4.16 -12.77 -10.87
N ASN A 56 4.41 -13.13 -9.60
CA ASN A 56 5.65 -12.87 -8.92
C ASN A 56 5.91 -13.92 -7.82
N GLU A 57 7.17 -14.19 -7.50
CA GLU A 57 7.58 -15.13 -6.47
C GLU A 57 8.52 -14.48 -5.46
N TYR A 58 8.36 -14.86 -4.20
CA TYR A 58 9.18 -14.40 -3.08
C TYR A 58 9.66 -15.60 -2.26
N THR A 59 10.76 -15.45 -1.54
CA THR A 59 11.09 -16.38 -0.46
C THR A 59 10.03 -16.28 0.62
N ASN A 60 9.57 -17.40 1.18
CA ASN A 60 8.66 -17.37 2.31
C ASN A 60 9.46 -17.39 3.62
N PRO A 61 9.49 -16.30 4.39
CA PRO A 61 10.28 -16.22 5.61
C PRO A 61 9.61 -16.88 6.82
N LEU A 62 8.30 -17.17 6.71
CA LEU A 62 7.50 -17.62 7.84
C LEU A 62 7.23 -19.12 7.79
N TYR A 63 6.82 -19.62 6.63
CA TYR A 63 6.43 -21.02 6.48
C TYR A 63 6.53 -21.50 5.03
N GLY A 64 7.22 -22.60 4.80
CA GLY A 64 7.33 -23.21 3.47
C GLY A 64 8.48 -22.64 2.64
N ASP A 65 8.36 -22.73 1.31
CA ASP A 65 9.46 -22.41 0.39
C ASP A 65 9.25 -21.05 -0.29
N LYS A 66 8.01 -20.80 -0.78
CA LYS A 66 7.71 -19.63 -1.62
C LYS A 66 6.36 -19.02 -1.29
N LEU A 67 6.33 -17.69 -1.32
CA LEU A 67 5.12 -16.91 -1.51
C LEU A 67 4.96 -16.62 -3.01
N VAL A 68 3.74 -16.75 -3.51
CA VAL A 68 3.44 -16.56 -4.93
C VAL A 68 2.32 -15.53 -5.07
N MET A 69 2.64 -14.35 -5.55
CA MET A 69 1.62 -13.36 -5.91
C MET A 69 0.88 -13.84 -7.16
N CYS A 70 -0.44 -13.84 -7.09
CA CYS A 70 -1.30 -14.29 -8.17
C CYS A 70 -2.28 -13.20 -8.59
N GLN A 71 -2.51 -13.08 -9.89
CA GLN A 71 -3.66 -12.36 -10.41
C GLN A 71 -4.82 -13.34 -10.70
N VAL A 72 -6.05 -12.82 -10.67
CA VAL A 72 -7.26 -13.63 -10.84
C VAL A 72 -7.74 -13.57 -12.30
N GLN A 73 -8.11 -14.73 -12.82
CA GLN A 73 -8.84 -14.89 -14.09
C GLN A 73 -10.18 -15.60 -13.85
N THR A 74 -11.11 -15.40 -14.78
CA THR A 74 -12.35 -16.19 -14.83
C THR A 74 -12.07 -17.65 -15.19
N GLY A 75 -13.07 -18.52 -15.04
CA GLY A 75 -12.96 -19.93 -15.46
C GLY A 75 -12.69 -20.09 -16.97
N GLU A 76 -13.03 -19.09 -17.78
CA GLU A 76 -12.77 -19.02 -19.23
C GLU A 76 -11.38 -18.45 -19.58
N HIS A 77 -10.50 -18.25 -18.60
CA HIS A 77 -9.16 -17.69 -18.74
C HIS A 77 -9.11 -16.20 -19.16
N GLU A 78 -10.19 -15.46 -18.94
CA GLU A 78 -10.20 -14.02 -19.15
C GLU A 78 -9.76 -13.27 -17.90
N THR A 79 -9.26 -12.05 -18.07
CA THR A 79 -8.93 -11.18 -16.92
C THR A 79 -10.19 -10.94 -16.09
N HIS A 80 -10.11 -11.28 -14.79
CA HIS A 80 -11.26 -11.09 -13.90
C HIS A 80 -11.53 -9.59 -13.68
N PRO A 81 -12.80 -9.13 -13.62
CA PRO A 81 -13.13 -7.71 -13.42
C PRO A 81 -12.57 -7.08 -12.14
N THR A 82 -12.26 -7.88 -11.11
CA THR A 82 -11.63 -7.41 -9.87
C THR A 82 -10.11 -7.34 -9.95
N ASN A 83 -9.50 -7.75 -11.08
CA ASN A 83 -8.05 -7.76 -11.27
C ASN A 83 -7.54 -6.38 -11.67
N THR A 84 -7.26 -5.53 -10.68
CA THR A 84 -6.71 -4.18 -10.89
C THR A 84 -5.25 -4.18 -11.36
N ARG A 85 -4.51 -5.27 -11.09
CA ARG A 85 -3.13 -5.43 -11.53
C ARG A 85 -2.98 -5.43 -13.05
N ALA A 86 -3.93 -6.02 -13.76
CA ALA A 86 -3.85 -6.15 -15.22
C ALA A 86 -3.75 -4.77 -15.90
N ALA A 87 -4.62 -3.84 -15.54
CA ALA A 87 -4.59 -2.47 -16.09
C ALA A 87 -3.31 -1.71 -15.71
N ALA A 88 -2.80 -1.89 -14.49
CA ALA A 88 -1.54 -1.28 -14.07
C ALA A 88 -0.34 -1.84 -14.84
N ALA A 89 -0.34 -3.14 -15.12
CA ALA A 89 0.74 -3.81 -15.87
C ALA A 89 0.85 -3.33 -17.34
N GLU A 90 -0.23 -2.83 -17.91
CA GLU A 90 -0.22 -2.28 -19.27
C GLU A 90 0.55 -0.95 -19.37
N VAL A 91 0.61 -0.16 -18.30
CA VAL A 91 1.20 1.17 -18.30
C VAL A 91 2.52 1.25 -17.53
N ALA A 92 2.73 0.40 -16.53
CA ALA A 92 3.87 0.46 -15.62
C ALA A 92 5.09 -0.22 -16.23
N SER A 93 6.07 0.57 -16.69
CA SER A 93 7.40 0.09 -17.06
C SER A 93 8.39 0.27 -15.91
N ASP A 94 9.54 -0.44 -15.95
CA ASP A 94 10.61 -0.35 -14.94
C ASP A 94 11.32 1.03 -14.92
N GLU A 95 11.01 1.91 -15.86
CA GLU A 95 11.45 3.31 -15.80
C GLU A 95 10.73 4.09 -14.69
N TRP A 96 9.54 3.65 -14.26
CA TRP A 96 8.81 4.21 -13.15
C TRP A 96 9.23 3.55 -11.84
N TRP A 97 9.63 4.36 -10.87
CA TRP A 97 9.94 3.94 -9.52
C TRP A 97 8.87 4.47 -8.58
N PHE A 98 8.51 3.64 -7.60
CA PHE A 98 7.52 3.97 -6.59
C PHE A 98 8.08 3.68 -5.21
N GLY A 99 7.82 4.60 -4.28
CA GLY A 99 8.06 4.43 -2.85
C GLY A 99 6.76 4.67 -2.11
N PHE A 100 6.18 3.63 -1.54
CA PHE A 100 4.95 3.72 -0.76
C PHE A 100 5.27 3.87 0.72
N GLU A 101 4.73 4.91 1.36
CA GLU A 101 4.78 5.15 2.80
C GLU A 101 3.49 4.59 3.40
N GLN A 102 3.51 3.30 3.76
CA GLN A 102 2.32 2.62 4.27
C GLN A 102 2.17 2.83 5.76
N GLU A 103 1.20 3.64 6.14
CA GLU A 103 0.78 3.78 7.53
C GLU A 103 -0.26 2.71 7.89
N TYR A 104 -0.27 2.30 9.16
CA TYR A 104 -1.23 1.35 9.70
C TYR A 104 -1.35 1.49 11.21
N PHE A 105 -2.47 1.04 11.77
CA PHE A 105 -2.64 0.87 13.20
C PHE A 105 -2.61 -0.61 13.57
N LEU A 106 -2.10 -0.91 14.74
CA LEU A 106 -2.24 -2.22 15.36
C LEU A 106 -3.43 -2.19 16.33
N THR A 107 -4.25 -3.23 16.28
CA THR A 107 -5.45 -3.34 17.13
C THR A 107 -5.49 -4.67 17.85
N ASN A 108 -5.97 -4.65 19.09
CA ASN A 108 -6.27 -5.84 19.85
C ASN A 108 -7.46 -6.63 19.22
N PRO A 109 -7.69 -7.90 19.59
CA PRO A 109 -8.80 -8.70 19.06
C PRO A 109 -10.20 -8.10 19.31
N ASP A 110 -10.35 -7.25 20.32
CA ASP A 110 -11.60 -6.54 20.61
C ASP A 110 -11.80 -5.26 19.77
N GLY A 111 -10.82 -4.93 18.90
CA GLY A 111 -10.84 -3.77 18.02
C GLY A 111 -10.25 -2.49 18.64
N THR A 112 -9.84 -2.51 19.91
CA THR A 112 -9.14 -1.35 20.52
C THR A 112 -7.75 -1.20 19.92
N ILE A 113 -7.28 0.05 19.75
CA ILE A 113 -5.92 0.31 19.28
C ILE A 113 -4.91 -0.20 20.33
N LEU A 114 -3.85 -0.84 19.87
CA LEU A 114 -2.82 -1.40 20.73
C LEU A 114 -2.16 -0.27 21.57
N GLY A 115 -2.22 -0.42 22.88
CA GLY A 115 -1.75 0.60 23.84
C GLY A 115 -2.83 1.55 24.33
N TRP A 116 -4.11 1.34 23.93
CA TRP A 116 -5.25 2.15 24.37
C TRP A 116 -6.19 1.36 25.32
N GLU A 117 -5.71 0.29 25.93
CA GLU A 117 -6.48 -0.61 26.79
C GLU A 117 -7.07 0.12 28.02
N ASP A 118 -6.36 1.18 28.50
CA ASP A 118 -6.80 2.03 29.61
C ASP A 118 -7.68 3.23 29.14
N GLY A 119 -8.00 3.28 27.85
CA GLY A 119 -8.79 4.34 27.24
C GLY A 119 -8.01 5.17 26.20
N ILE A 120 -8.70 6.10 25.56
CA ILE A 120 -8.12 6.98 24.55
C ILE A 120 -7.06 7.86 25.20
N PRO A 121 -5.82 7.94 24.67
CA PRO A 121 -4.78 8.83 25.20
C PRO A 121 -5.25 10.31 25.24
N GLU A 122 -4.83 11.05 26.25
CA GLU A 122 -5.23 12.45 26.41
C GLU A 122 -4.74 13.36 25.28
N LYS A 123 -3.60 13.01 24.66
CA LYS A 123 -2.98 13.79 23.59
C LYS A 123 -3.10 13.05 22.26
N PRO A 124 -3.86 13.60 21.30
CA PRO A 124 -4.02 12.98 19.97
C PRO A 124 -2.74 12.92 19.16
N GLN A 125 -1.86 13.90 19.34
CA GLN A 125 -0.54 14.00 18.71
C GLN A 125 0.46 14.29 19.80
N GLY A 126 0.98 13.21 20.39
CA GLY A 126 1.88 13.33 21.52
C GLY A 126 3.32 13.09 21.13
N GLU A 127 4.00 12.47 22.03
CA GLU A 127 5.43 12.15 21.97
C GLU A 127 5.66 10.78 21.31
N TYR A 128 4.76 10.36 20.39
CA TYR A 128 4.70 9.02 19.81
C TYR A 128 5.50 8.91 18.50
N TYR A 129 5.55 9.98 17.71
CA TYR A 129 6.28 9.99 16.44
C TYR A 129 7.76 9.70 16.66
N CYS A 130 8.25 8.63 16.01
CA CYS A 130 9.59 8.08 16.22
C CYS A 130 9.89 7.82 17.71
N GLY A 131 8.87 7.51 18.51
CA GLY A 131 8.93 7.41 19.95
C GLY A 131 9.85 6.31 20.44
N VAL A 132 10.42 6.52 21.63
CA VAL A 132 11.30 5.58 22.33
C VAL A 132 10.79 5.36 23.76
N GLY A 133 10.83 4.11 24.18
CA GLY A 133 10.37 3.68 25.51
C GLY A 133 8.92 3.22 25.53
N ALA A 134 8.60 2.31 26.44
CA ALA A 134 7.33 1.58 26.49
C ALA A 134 6.10 2.47 26.74
N ALA A 135 6.28 3.68 27.24
CA ALA A 135 5.20 4.66 27.41
C ALA A 135 4.81 5.34 26.08
N ASN A 136 5.75 5.46 25.14
CA ASN A 136 5.61 6.27 23.94
C ASN A 136 5.44 5.42 22.66
N VAL A 137 5.62 4.11 22.73
CA VAL A 137 5.53 3.22 21.58
C VAL A 137 4.97 1.85 21.96
N LYS A 138 4.12 1.30 21.10
CA LYS A 138 3.56 -0.06 21.21
C LYS A 138 3.68 -0.78 19.88
N GLY A 139 3.94 -2.10 19.91
CA GLY A 139 4.04 -2.94 18.70
C GLY A 139 5.35 -2.83 17.94
N ARG A 140 6.44 -2.38 18.57
CA ARG A 140 7.77 -2.31 17.95
C ARG A 140 8.27 -3.68 17.48
N ASP A 141 8.09 -4.70 18.27
CA ASP A 141 8.45 -6.08 17.98
C ASP A 141 7.70 -6.61 16.74
N ILE A 142 6.46 -6.22 16.55
CA ILE A 142 5.67 -6.56 15.34
C ILE A 142 6.24 -5.83 14.11
N SER A 143 6.49 -4.53 14.22
CA SER A 143 7.05 -3.72 13.13
C SER A 143 8.45 -4.20 12.71
N GLU A 144 9.31 -4.53 13.67
CA GLU A 144 10.66 -5.05 13.42
C GLU A 144 10.63 -6.46 12.82
N ALA A 145 9.79 -7.37 13.33
CA ALA A 145 9.59 -8.70 12.75
C ALA A 145 9.03 -8.63 11.32
N HIS A 146 8.12 -7.71 11.04
CA HIS A 146 7.62 -7.46 9.69
C HIS A 146 8.72 -6.95 8.74
N LEU A 147 9.55 -6.00 9.20
CA LEU A 147 10.70 -5.49 8.43
C LEU A 147 11.65 -6.64 8.06
N GLU A 148 12.04 -7.47 9.03
CA GLU A 148 12.90 -8.63 8.80
C GLU A 148 12.28 -9.61 7.80
N ALA A 149 11.01 -9.94 7.97
CA ALA A 149 10.29 -10.84 7.07
C ALA A 149 10.24 -10.30 5.63
N CYS A 150 9.98 -9.02 5.43
CA CYS A 150 9.97 -8.41 4.10
C CYS A 150 11.36 -8.45 3.44
N LEU A 151 12.42 -8.12 4.17
CA LEU A 151 13.79 -8.17 3.66
C LEU A 151 14.21 -9.60 3.29
N GLU A 152 13.85 -10.60 4.10
CA GLU A 152 14.12 -12.01 3.80
C GLU A 152 13.30 -12.50 2.58
N ALA A 153 12.09 -12.01 2.41
CA ALA A 153 11.28 -12.28 1.22
C ALA A 153 11.86 -11.64 -0.06
N GLY A 154 12.79 -10.70 0.04
CA GLY A 154 13.36 -9.95 -1.07
C GLY A 154 12.53 -8.73 -1.48
N ILE A 155 11.71 -8.22 -0.57
CA ILE A 155 10.98 -6.95 -0.72
C ILE A 155 11.85 -5.82 -0.19
N GLU A 156 12.03 -4.77 -0.97
CA GLU A 156 12.86 -3.63 -0.61
C GLU A 156 12.08 -2.67 0.31
N LEU A 157 12.16 -2.90 1.64
CA LEU A 157 11.76 -1.91 2.62
C LEU A 157 12.94 -0.99 2.92
N THR A 158 12.71 0.31 2.87
CA THR A 158 13.76 1.32 3.11
C THR A 158 13.74 1.87 4.54
N GLY A 159 12.68 1.61 5.29
CA GLY A 159 12.58 1.99 6.69
C GLY A 159 11.25 1.64 7.34
N THR A 160 11.18 1.86 8.65
CA THR A 160 9.97 1.81 9.46
C THR A 160 10.10 2.78 10.62
N ASN A 161 9.00 3.37 11.06
CA ASN A 161 8.94 4.26 12.21
C ASN A 161 7.57 4.19 12.89
N ALA A 162 7.56 4.50 14.20
CA ALA A 162 6.32 4.77 14.91
C ALA A 162 5.76 6.12 14.45
N GLU A 163 4.44 6.18 14.30
CA GLU A 163 3.73 7.34 13.81
C GLU A 163 3.12 8.19 14.94
N VAL A 164 2.38 9.25 14.56
CA VAL A 164 1.94 10.31 15.49
C VAL A 164 0.90 9.87 16.52
N ALA A 165 0.27 8.71 16.35
CA ALA A 165 -0.61 8.11 17.34
C ALA A 165 0.04 6.89 18.00
N LEU A 166 -0.23 6.66 19.28
CA LEU A 166 0.20 5.45 19.97
C LEU A 166 -0.44 4.22 19.29
N GLY A 167 0.37 3.23 18.92
CA GLY A 167 -0.08 2.04 18.16
C GLY A 167 -0.14 2.23 16.65
N GLN A 168 0.19 3.42 16.13
CA GLN A 168 0.35 3.70 14.71
C GLN A 168 1.81 3.54 14.28
N TRP A 169 1.98 2.93 13.11
CA TRP A 169 3.28 2.65 12.49
C TRP A 169 3.26 2.98 11.00
N GLU A 170 4.44 3.17 10.45
CA GLU A 170 4.68 3.31 9.02
C GLU A 170 5.86 2.45 8.59
N TYR A 171 5.80 1.92 7.37
CA TYR A 171 6.97 1.39 6.67
C TYR A 171 7.03 1.91 5.25
N GLN A 172 8.24 2.00 4.68
CA GLN A 172 8.45 2.50 3.33
C GLN A 172 8.89 1.33 2.42
N CYS A 173 8.09 1.07 1.38
CA CYS A 173 8.30 0.01 0.40
C CYS A 173 8.68 0.60 -0.96
N LEU A 174 9.87 0.28 -1.46
CA LEU A 174 10.38 0.76 -2.75
C LEU A 174 10.28 -0.34 -3.81
N GLY A 175 9.89 0.05 -5.02
CA GLY A 175 9.81 -0.90 -6.14
C GLY A 175 9.81 -0.20 -7.51
N LYS A 176 9.88 -1.01 -8.57
CA LYS A 176 9.90 -0.54 -9.96
C LYS A 176 8.77 -1.16 -10.75
N GLY A 177 8.19 -0.36 -11.64
CA GLY A 177 7.13 -0.81 -12.52
C GLY A 177 5.97 -1.46 -11.75
N ILE A 178 5.40 -2.48 -12.35
CA ILE A 178 4.27 -3.22 -11.74
C ILE A 178 4.67 -3.99 -10.48
N LYS A 179 5.97 -4.38 -10.38
CA LYS A 179 6.48 -5.10 -9.21
C LYS A 179 6.33 -4.29 -7.92
N ALA A 180 6.38 -2.95 -7.99
CA ALA A 180 6.14 -2.10 -6.82
C ALA A 180 4.77 -2.35 -6.17
N GLY A 181 3.72 -2.55 -6.98
CA GLY A 181 2.40 -2.93 -6.48
C GLY A 181 2.35 -4.34 -5.91
N ASP A 182 3.03 -5.30 -6.56
CA ASP A 182 3.15 -6.67 -6.07
C ASP A 182 3.85 -6.70 -4.71
N ASP A 183 4.95 -5.97 -4.58
CA ASP A 183 5.75 -5.89 -3.36
C ASP A 183 4.96 -5.27 -2.20
N LEU A 184 4.19 -4.21 -2.46
CA LEU A 184 3.35 -3.60 -1.42
C LEU A 184 2.23 -4.55 -0.96
N TRP A 185 1.53 -5.23 -1.88
CA TRP A 185 0.52 -6.21 -1.48
C TRP A 185 1.12 -7.40 -0.73
N MET A 186 2.30 -7.87 -1.14
CA MET A 186 2.99 -8.94 -0.43
C MET A 186 3.51 -8.48 0.94
N SER A 187 3.99 -7.24 1.07
CA SER A 187 4.37 -6.68 2.38
C SER A 187 3.18 -6.56 3.32
N ARG A 188 2.00 -6.15 2.83
CA ARG A 188 0.75 -6.17 3.62
C ARG A 188 0.39 -7.59 4.07
N TYR A 189 0.52 -8.57 3.18
CA TYR A 189 0.29 -9.98 3.54
C TYR A 189 1.21 -10.43 4.68
N LEU A 190 2.52 -10.15 4.55
CA LEU A 190 3.49 -10.48 5.60
C LEU A 190 3.19 -9.75 6.91
N LEU A 191 2.76 -8.47 6.86
CA LEU A 191 2.38 -7.72 8.06
C LEU A 191 1.20 -8.39 8.78
N HIS A 192 0.16 -8.80 8.07
CA HIS A 192 -0.96 -9.52 8.65
C HIS A 192 -0.53 -10.86 9.24
N LYS A 193 0.34 -11.61 8.53
CA LYS A 193 0.84 -12.91 8.99
C LYS A 193 1.72 -12.79 10.26
N VAL A 194 2.59 -11.79 10.30
CA VAL A 194 3.39 -11.51 11.50
C VAL A 194 2.48 -11.11 12.67
N ALA A 195 1.50 -10.24 12.43
CA ALA A 195 0.59 -9.79 13.48
C ALA A 195 -0.24 -10.93 14.10
N GLU A 196 -0.58 -11.98 13.31
CA GLU A 196 -1.26 -13.19 13.82
C GLU A 196 -0.46 -13.87 14.95
N ASP A 197 0.87 -13.90 14.87
CA ASP A 197 1.72 -14.54 15.88
C ASP A 197 1.73 -13.77 17.22
N PHE A 198 1.32 -12.50 17.20
CA PHE A 198 1.19 -11.63 18.37
C PHE A 198 -0.26 -11.48 18.87
N ASP A 199 -1.21 -12.18 18.25
CA ASP A 199 -2.66 -12.02 18.52
C ASP A 199 -3.13 -10.57 18.36
N VAL A 200 -2.62 -9.89 17.33
CA VAL A 200 -2.90 -8.50 16.99
C VAL A 200 -3.41 -8.42 15.55
N SER A 201 -4.31 -7.50 15.29
CA SER A 201 -4.83 -7.21 13.94
C SER A 201 -4.21 -5.94 13.36
N VAL A 202 -4.11 -5.90 12.04
CA VAL A 202 -3.65 -4.72 11.28
C VAL A 202 -4.86 -3.94 10.77
N ASN A 203 -4.93 -2.66 11.07
CA ASN A 203 -5.99 -1.76 10.63
C ASN A 203 -5.39 -0.71 9.68
N ILE A 204 -5.77 -0.78 8.40
CA ILE A 204 -5.39 0.16 7.35
C ILE A 204 -6.53 1.13 6.97
N HIS A 205 -7.52 1.33 7.85
CA HIS A 205 -8.56 2.33 7.64
C HIS A 205 -7.94 3.74 7.62
N PRO A 206 -8.35 4.66 6.72
CA PRO A 206 -7.76 6.00 6.64
C PRO A 206 -8.00 6.87 7.88
N LYS A 207 -8.99 6.54 8.71
CA LYS A 207 -9.32 7.25 9.96
C LYS A 207 -9.79 6.26 11.04
N PRO A 208 -8.90 5.46 11.65
CA PRO A 208 -9.29 4.48 12.66
C PRO A 208 -9.91 5.11 13.90
N GLN A 209 -9.45 6.31 14.29
CA GLN A 209 -9.99 7.08 15.40
C GLN A 209 -10.56 8.41 14.91
N SER A 210 -11.82 8.66 15.21
CA SER A 210 -12.50 9.93 14.90
C SER A 210 -12.02 11.09 15.79
N GLY A 211 -12.31 12.32 15.39
CA GLY A 211 -11.96 13.53 16.14
C GLY A 211 -10.58 14.08 15.75
N ASP A 212 -9.91 14.73 16.71
CA ASP A 212 -8.65 15.43 16.50
C ASP A 212 -7.42 14.50 16.49
N TRP A 213 -7.55 13.37 15.78
CA TRP A 213 -6.48 12.40 15.55
C TRP A 213 -6.01 12.44 14.12
N ASN A 214 -4.74 12.13 13.87
CA ASN A 214 -4.26 11.92 12.50
C ASN A 214 -4.99 10.74 11.85
N GLY A 215 -5.09 10.79 10.52
CA GLY A 215 -5.47 9.65 9.73
C GLY A 215 -4.28 8.75 9.43
N SER A 216 -4.53 7.75 8.60
CA SER A 216 -3.54 6.85 8.02
C SER A 216 -3.52 7.00 6.51
N GLY A 217 -2.37 7.33 5.96
CA GLY A 217 -2.14 7.50 4.53
C GLY A 217 -1.29 6.38 3.93
N MET A 218 -1.19 6.42 2.62
CA MET A 218 -0.18 5.72 1.85
C MET A 218 0.42 6.72 0.86
N HIS A 219 1.20 7.66 1.39
CA HIS A 219 1.87 8.63 0.53
C HIS A 219 2.70 7.89 -0.50
N THR A 220 2.59 8.31 -1.75
CA THR A 220 3.20 7.62 -2.86
C THR A 220 4.26 8.51 -3.50
N ASN A 221 5.51 8.21 -3.22
CA ASN A 221 6.65 8.78 -3.93
C ASN A 221 6.77 8.12 -5.29
N PHE A 222 6.99 8.91 -6.33
CA PHE A 222 7.14 8.37 -7.67
C PHE A 222 8.09 9.21 -8.53
N SER A 223 8.77 8.55 -9.45
CA SER A 223 9.60 9.19 -10.47
C SER A 223 9.71 8.32 -11.72
N ASN A 224 9.87 8.96 -12.85
CA ASN A 224 10.32 8.30 -14.07
C ASN A 224 11.80 8.65 -14.37
N LYS A 225 12.34 8.10 -15.44
CA LYS A 225 13.73 8.34 -15.83
C LYS A 225 14.01 9.82 -16.12
N GLU A 226 13.08 10.52 -16.78
CA GLU A 226 13.24 11.94 -17.10
C GLU A 226 13.33 12.79 -15.81
N MET A 227 12.47 12.54 -14.82
CA MET A 227 12.52 13.21 -13.53
C MET A 227 13.85 13.01 -12.79
N ARG A 228 14.45 11.82 -12.90
CA ARG A 228 15.71 11.51 -12.20
C ARG A 228 16.97 12.00 -12.90
N GLU A 229 16.96 12.11 -14.23
CA GLU A 229 18.18 12.37 -15.03
C GLU A 229 18.17 13.75 -15.70
N ASN A 230 16.99 14.29 -16.03
CA ASN A 230 16.81 15.52 -16.79
C ASN A 230 15.69 16.40 -16.23
N GLY A 231 15.49 16.38 -14.93
CA GLY A 231 14.45 17.13 -14.25
C GLY A 231 14.62 18.64 -14.39
N THR A 232 13.50 19.35 -14.47
CA THR A 232 13.46 20.81 -14.47
C THR A 232 12.23 21.28 -13.69
N GLU A 233 12.26 22.49 -13.16
CA GLU A 233 11.10 23.10 -12.49
C GLU A 233 9.84 23.06 -13.38
N GLU A 234 10.02 23.36 -14.67
CA GLU A 234 8.92 23.36 -15.64
C GLU A 234 8.31 21.95 -15.81
N LEU A 235 9.15 20.90 -15.85
CA LEU A 235 8.70 19.51 -15.92
C LEU A 235 7.83 19.15 -14.72
N TYR A 236 8.31 19.46 -13.50
CA TYR A 236 7.58 19.16 -12.26
C TYR A 236 6.28 19.95 -12.15
N THR A 237 6.29 21.25 -12.50
CA THR A 237 5.08 22.08 -12.56
C THR A 237 4.06 21.47 -13.51
N LYS A 238 4.46 21.12 -14.73
CA LYS A 238 3.57 20.50 -15.72
C LYS A 238 2.99 19.17 -15.24
N MET A 239 3.78 18.34 -14.56
CA MET A 239 3.29 17.08 -13.99
C MET A 239 2.27 17.34 -12.88
N CYS A 240 2.52 18.28 -11.98
CA CYS A 240 1.58 18.66 -10.94
C CYS A 240 0.27 19.20 -11.51
N ASP A 241 0.35 20.07 -12.53
CA ASP A 241 -0.84 20.60 -13.21
C ASP A 241 -1.69 19.48 -13.82
N LYS A 242 -1.07 18.52 -14.54
CA LYS A 242 -1.78 17.33 -15.09
C LYS A 242 -2.45 16.50 -14.00
N LEU A 243 -1.78 16.28 -12.87
CA LEU A 243 -2.37 15.54 -11.75
C LEU A 243 -3.52 16.31 -11.08
N GLY A 244 -3.48 17.64 -11.14
CA GLY A 244 -4.57 18.52 -10.70
C GLY A 244 -5.80 18.43 -11.59
N GLU A 245 -5.62 18.38 -12.90
CA GLU A 245 -6.73 18.27 -13.88
C GLU A 245 -7.58 17.00 -13.66
N VAL A 246 -6.97 15.93 -13.13
CA VAL A 246 -7.63 14.64 -12.88
C VAL A 246 -7.81 14.35 -11.38
N HIS A 247 -7.82 15.38 -10.54
CA HIS A 247 -7.87 15.23 -9.09
C HIS A 247 -9.05 14.37 -8.61
N GLN A 248 -10.25 14.59 -9.12
CA GLN A 248 -11.44 13.84 -8.69
C GLN A 248 -11.37 12.36 -9.11
N ASP A 249 -10.80 12.07 -10.27
CA ASP A 249 -10.57 10.69 -10.72
C ASP A 249 -9.52 10.00 -9.83
N ALA A 250 -8.50 10.74 -9.39
CA ALA A 250 -7.52 10.25 -8.40
C ALA A 250 -8.22 9.86 -7.09
N ILE A 251 -9.00 10.78 -6.51
CA ILE A 251 -9.70 10.54 -5.25
C ILE A 251 -10.60 9.30 -5.33
N ALA A 252 -11.30 9.09 -6.44
CA ALA A 252 -12.16 7.90 -6.65
C ALA A 252 -11.38 6.57 -6.64
N ASN A 253 -10.06 6.59 -6.84
CA ASN A 253 -9.19 5.42 -6.89
C ASN A 253 -8.24 5.28 -5.70
N TYR A 254 -8.19 6.27 -4.81
CA TYR A 254 -7.18 6.40 -3.76
C TYR A 254 -7.66 5.94 -2.38
N GLY A 255 -8.54 4.95 -2.36
CA GLY A 255 -9.05 4.33 -1.13
C GLY A 255 -10.42 4.89 -0.69
N SER A 256 -11.17 4.03 -0.01
CA SER A 256 -12.47 4.39 0.57
C SER A 256 -12.31 5.21 1.86
N ASP A 257 -13.36 5.92 2.25
CA ASP A 257 -13.43 6.72 3.49
C ASP A 257 -12.32 7.78 3.64
N ASN A 258 -11.66 8.15 2.56
CA ASN A 258 -10.55 9.07 2.54
C ASN A 258 -10.98 10.54 2.82
N ASP A 259 -12.26 10.83 2.71
CA ASP A 259 -12.88 12.10 3.15
C ASP A 259 -12.76 12.33 4.65
N GLN A 260 -12.70 11.25 5.44
CA GLN A 260 -12.47 11.31 6.88
C GLN A 260 -11.03 11.71 7.24
N ARG A 261 -10.07 11.48 6.33
CA ARG A 261 -8.64 11.83 6.49
C ARG A 261 -8.29 13.16 5.83
N LEU A 262 -8.72 13.39 4.58
CA LEU A 262 -8.38 14.59 3.80
C LEU A 262 -9.30 15.76 4.16
N THR A 263 -9.05 16.37 5.31
CA THR A 263 -9.90 17.41 5.92
C THR A 263 -9.36 18.83 5.80
N GLY A 264 -8.11 19.00 5.37
CA GLY A 264 -7.36 20.26 5.43
C GLY A 264 -6.74 20.53 6.79
N LEU A 265 -6.77 19.55 7.68
CA LEU A 265 -6.11 19.53 8.99
C LEU A 265 -5.10 18.37 9.02
N HIS A 266 -4.25 18.32 10.04
CA HIS A 266 -3.32 17.21 10.24
C HIS A 266 -2.43 16.94 9.02
N GLU A 267 -1.85 18.00 8.46
CA GLU A 267 -0.94 17.94 7.30
C GLU A 267 -1.58 17.30 6.05
N THR A 268 -2.89 17.53 5.83
CA THR A 268 -3.60 17.11 4.62
C THR A 268 -4.25 18.29 3.91
N GLN A 269 -4.38 18.22 2.59
CA GLN A 269 -5.27 19.07 1.83
C GLN A 269 -6.73 18.58 1.99
N LYS A 270 -7.71 19.45 1.80
CA LYS A 270 -9.11 19.03 1.73
C LYS A 270 -9.33 18.14 0.52
N ILE A 271 -10.18 17.12 0.67
CA ILE A 271 -10.48 16.16 -0.39
C ILE A 271 -11.04 16.80 -1.67
N THR A 272 -11.68 17.96 -1.56
CA THR A 272 -12.24 18.74 -2.68
C THR A 272 -11.23 19.60 -3.40
N ASP A 273 -10.10 19.89 -2.77
CA ASP A 273 -9.15 20.90 -3.21
C ASP A 273 -7.84 20.24 -3.65
N PHE A 274 -7.22 20.81 -4.67
CA PHE A 274 -5.91 20.38 -5.14
C PHE A 274 -4.89 21.50 -4.97
N SER A 275 -3.72 21.15 -4.46
CA SER A 275 -2.57 22.04 -4.39
C SER A 275 -1.27 21.27 -4.51
N TYR A 276 -0.19 21.97 -4.83
CA TYR A 276 1.16 21.42 -4.76
C TYR A 276 2.15 22.48 -4.29
N GLY A 277 3.27 22.05 -3.73
CA GLY A 277 4.28 22.98 -3.25
C GLY A 277 5.58 22.31 -2.82
N VAL A 278 6.66 23.09 -2.82
CA VAL A 278 7.98 22.65 -2.33
C VAL A 278 7.92 22.55 -0.80
N SER A 279 8.28 21.37 -0.28
CA SER A 279 8.26 21.06 1.16
C SER A 279 6.91 21.25 1.86
N ASP A 280 5.82 21.40 1.10
CA ASP A 280 4.50 21.64 1.65
C ASP A 280 3.80 20.32 2.01
N ARG A 281 3.75 20.00 3.31
CA ARG A 281 3.08 18.80 3.82
C ARG A 281 1.55 18.92 3.84
N GLY A 282 1.00 20.11 3.71
CA GLY A 282 -0.44 20.36 3.59
C GLY A 282 -0.96 20.29 2.15
N ALA A 283 -0.10 20.06 1.17
CA ALA A 283 -0.48 19.99 -0.24
C ALA A 283 -0.92 18.57 -0.66
N SER A 284 -1.66 18.49 -1.76
CA SER A 284 -2.01 17.22 -2.43
C SER A 284 -0.77 16.52 -3.01
N ILE A 285 0.09 17.31 -3.66
CA ILE A 285 1.38 16.86 -4.21
C ILE A 285 2.49 17.69 -3.55
N ARG A 286 3.42 17.01 -2.92
CA ARG A 286 4.61 17.63 -2.36
C ARG A 286 5.79 17.45 -3.33
N ILE A 287 6.50 18.54 -3.58
CA ILE A 287 7.81 18.50 -4.24
C ILE A 287 8.85 18.44 -3.12
N PRO A 288 9.55 17.33 -2.92
CA PRO A 288 10.55 17.24 -1.85
C PRO A 288 11.68 18.26 -2.03
N ILE A 289 12.18 18.80 -0.92
CA ILE A 289 13.32 19.71 -0.96
C ILE A 289 14.54 19.05 -1.62
N TYR A 290 14.72 17.75 -1.43
CA TYR A 290 15.73 16.94 -2.10
C TYR A 290 15.72 17.14 -3.61
N THR A 291 14.54 17.09 -4.24
CA THR A 291 14.38 17.28 -5.69
C THR A 291 14.91 18.65 -6.14
N VAL A 292 14.57 19.71 -5.41
CA VAL A 292 15.01 21.08 -5.71
C VAL A 292 16.52 21.25 -5.51
N GLU A 293 17.07 20.75 -4.40
CA GLU A 293 18.50 20.83 -4.08
C GLU A 293 19.38 20.01 -5.04
N HIS A 294 18.80 18.99 -5.68
CA HIS A 294 19.47 18.16 -6.69
C HIS A 294 19.18 18.65 -8.13
N ASN A 295 19.03 19.97 -8.31
CA ASN A 295 18.76 20.59 -9.61
C ASN A 295 17.52 20.00 -10.31
N TRP A 296 16.46 19.77 -9.57
CA TRP A 296 15.21 19.16 -10.03
C TRP A 296 15.34 17.70 -10.49
N ASN A 297 16.42 17.00 -10.13
CA ASN A 297 16.55 15.55 -10.35
C ASN A 297 16.11 14.80 -9.11
N GLY A 298 14.91 14.21 -9.15
CA GLY A 298 14.32 13.57 -7.96
C GLY A 298 12.97 12.93 -8.23
N TYR A 299 12.01 13.21 -7.35
CA TYR A 299 10.70 12.58 -7.35
C TYR A 299 9.60 13.55 -6.86
N LEU A 300 8.34 13.16 -7.04
CA LEU A 300 7.15 13.77 -6.44
C LEU A 300 6.57 12.84 -5.39
N GLU A 301 5.89 13.41 -4.41
CA GLU A 301 5.11 12.70 -3.39
C GLU A 301 3.63 13.03 -3.56
N ASP A 302 2.82 12.03 -3.95
CA ASP A 302 1.36 12.14 -3.91
C ASP A 302 0.86 11.78 -2.51
N ARG A 303 0.33 12.77 -1.79
CA ARG A 303 -0.11 12.64 -0.41
C ARG A 303 -1.59 12.32 -0.27
N ARG A 304 -2.29 12.17 -1.40
CA ARG A 304 -3.74 11.92 -1.44
C ARG A 304 -4.14 10.47 -1.13
N PRO A 305 -3.36 9.41 -1.48
CA PRO A 305 -3.80 8.05 -1.25
C PRO A 305 -3.98 7.73 0.24
N ALA A 306 -5.09 7.04 0.57
CA ALA A 306 -5.36 6.50 1.89
C ALA A 306 -4.56 5.22 2.14
N SER A 307 -4.38 4.86 3.39
CA SER A 307 -3.65 3.63 3.77
C SER A 307 -4.27 2.35 3.20
N ASN A 308 -5.60 2.31 2.98
CA ASN A 308 -6.32 1.19 2.37
C ASN A 308 -6.32 1.20 0.83
N ALA A 309 -5.72 2.20 0.20
CA ALA A 309 -5.71 2.30 -1.26
C ALA A 309 -5.02 1.10 -1.93
N ASP A 310 -5.49 0.74 -3.11
CA ASP A 310 -4.90 -0.30 -3.95
C ASP A 310 -3.72 0.28 -4.75
N PRO A 311 -2.48 -0.19 -4.53
CA PRO A 311 -1.30 0.33 -5.22
C PRO A 311 -1.38 0.16 -6.74
N TYR A 312 -2.06 -0.86 -7.25
CA TYR A 312 -2.24 -1.02 -8.70
C TYR A 312 -3.08 0.10 -9.29
N LYS A 313 -4.13 0.53 -8.60
CA LYS A 313 -4.95 1.68 -9.03
C LYS A 313 -4.14 2.98 -9.00
N ILE A 314 -3.29 3.17 -7.99
CA ILE A 314 -2.41 4.34 -7.87
C ILE A 314 -1.40 4.36 -9.03
N ILE A 315 -0.69 3.25 -9.25
CA ILE A 315 0.27 3.11 -10.35
C ILE A 315 -0.40 3.41 -11.69
N ASN A 316 -1.54 2.76 -11.97
CA ASN A 316 -2.28 2.97 -13.21
C ASN A 316 -2.71 4.43 -13.40
N HIS A 317 -3.18 5.08 -12.33
CA HIS A 317 -3.63 6.47 -12.38
C HIS A 317 -2.47 7.43 -12.63
N ILE A 318 -1.37 7.34 -11.87
CA ILE A 318 -0.20 8.23 -11.99
C ILE A 318 0.43 8.06 -13.37
N VAL A 319 0.79 6.83 -13.75
CA VAL A 319 1.46 6.57 -15.02
C VAL A 319 0.55 6.90 -16.20
N GLY A 320 -0.71 6.44 -16.16
CA GLY A 320 -1.69 6.69 -17.20
C GLY A 320 -1.99 8.19 -17.40
N THR A 321 -1.87 9.02 -16.37
CA THR A 321 -2.03 10.48 -16.47
C THR A 321 -0.79 11.14 -17.04
N LEU A 322 0.39 10.76 -16.59
CA LEU A 322 1.62 11.47 -16.91
C LEU A 322 2.25 11.04 -18.25
N THR A 323 1.82 9.91 -18.81
CA THR A 323 2.28 9.42 -20.14
C THR A 323 1.40 9.83 -21.32
N LYS A 324 0.24 10.40 -21.05
CA LYS A 324 -0.63 11.06 -22.07
C LYS A 324 -0.17 12.49 -22.29
#